data_71443b848bf8d80230714f3cf28254e7
#
_entry.id   71443b848bf8d80230714f3cf28254e7
#
_cell.length_a   1.000
_cell.length_b   1.000
_cell.length_c   1.000
_cell.angle_alpha   90.00
_cell.angle_beta   90.00
_cell.angle_gamma   90.00
#
_symmetry.space_group_name_H-M   'P 1'
#
loop_
_entity.id
_entity.type
_entity.pdbx_description
1 polymer ?
#
loop_
_entity_poly.entity_id
_entity_poly.type
_entity_poly.pdbx_seq_one_letter_code
_entity_poly.pdbx_strand_id
1 'polypeptide(L)'
;MIVAEHLQKSFGSVKAVRDVSFVAADGQITGLLGPNGAGKTTTLRMLYSLLPPDAGSIRIDGIDPQKDALKVKTSLGVVPDARGLYARLTARENIAYFGKLHGISGAVLDQRIDALCEQLDLHEFIDRRTEGFSQGQRVRVALARALVHEPKTLLLDEPSNGLDVMSTRALRAMLLRLRAAGHCIVLSTHIMQEVAALCDRIVIIADGVVAADGTADELRQQAGVSELEDAFVQLIGSEEGLLA
;
A
#
# COMPACT_ATOMS: atom_id res chain seq x y z
N MET A 1 1.43 -9.16 -9.94
CA MET A 1 1.26 -7.99 -10.88
C MET A 1 -0.17 -7.49 -10.81
N ILE A 2 -0.36 -6.16 -10.81
CA ILE A 2 -1.67 -5.50 -10.85
C ILE A 2 -1.79 -4.75 -12.18
N VAL A 3 -2.95 -4.86 -12.82
CA VAL A 3 -3.35 -4.06 -13.99
C VAL A 3 -4.68 -3.39 -13.64
N ALA A 4 -4.72 -2.07 -13.67
CA ALA A 4 -5.90 -1.24 -13.48
C ALA A 4 -6.15 -0.45 -14.77
N GLU A 5 -7.37 -0.50 -15.29
CA GLU A 5 -7.71 0.13 -16.57
C GLU A 5 -9.01 0.93 -16.44
N HIS A 6 -8.92 2.23 -16.68
CA HIS A 6 -10.04 3.17 -16.73
C HIS A 6 -10.97 3.11 -15.52
N LEU A 7 -10.38 2.95 -14.31
CA LEU A 7 -11.15 2.86 -13.08
C LEU A 7 -11.94 4.13 -12.81
N GLN A 8 -13.21 3.96 -12.47
CA GLN A 8 -14.10 5.04 -12.08
C GLN A 8 -14.82 4.69 -10.80
N LYS A 9 -15.01 5.69 -9.92
CA LYS A 9 -15.80 5.55 -8.68
C LYS A 9 -16.40 6.87 -8.24
N SER A 10 -17.70 6.84 -8.00
CA SER A 10 -18.45 7.99 -7.49
C SER A 10 -19.17 7.66 -6.19
N PHE A 11 -19.33 8.64 -5.34
CA PHE A 11 -20.11 8.60 -4.10
C PHE A 11 -21.13 9.75 -4.14
N GLY A 12 -22.35 9.45 -4.52
CA GLY A 12 -23.35 10.47 -4.79
C GLY A 12 -22.89 11.43 -5.91
N SER A 13 -22.77 12.70 -5.64
CA SER A 13 -22.31 13.72 -6.60
C SER A 13 -20.78 13.81 -6.71
N VAL A 14 -20.03 13.19 -5.78
CA VAL A 14 -18.57 13.27 -5.75
C VAL A 14 -17.96 12.16 -6.61
N LYS A 15 -17.25 12.54 -7.68
CA LYS A 15 -16.46 11.63 -8.52
C LYS A 15 -15.07 11.47 -7.91
N ALA A 16 -14.90 10.50 -7.00
CA ALA A 16 -13.65 10.28 -6.28
C ALA A 16 -12.54 9.69 -7.18
N VAL A 17 -12.90 8.88 -8.17
CA VAL A 17 -12.00 8.37 -9.20
C VAL A 17 -12.72 8.53 -10.54
N ARG A 18 -12.10 9.27 -11.47
CA ARG A 18 -12.71 9.62 -12.76
C ARG A 18 -12.16 8.78 -13.92
N ASP A 19 -10.84 8.56 -13.92
CA ASP A 19 -10.15 7.71 -14.89
C ASP A 19 -8.74 7.41 -14.37
N VAL A 20 -8.58 6.25 -13.71
CA VAL A 20 -7.27 5.81 -13.20
C VAL A 20 -6.87 4.53 -13.88
N SER A 21 -5.74 4.59 -14.60
CA SER A 21 -5.12 3.44 -15.27
C SER A 21 -3.65 3.36 -14.89
N PHE A 22 -3.17 2.19 -14.45
CA PHE A 22 -1.76 1.94 -14.19
C PHE A 22 -1.45 0.45 -14.11
N VAL A 23 -0.16 0.14 -14.17
CA VAL A 23 0.36 -1.22 -13.98
C VAL A 23 1.37 -1.21 -12.83
N ALA A 24 1.22 -2.16 -11.89
CA ALA A 24 2.22 -2.44 -10.87
C ALA A 24 2.82 -3.82 -11.11
N ALA A 25 4.12 -3.86 -11.37
CA ALA A 25 4.83 -5.09 -11.72
C ALA A 25 5.31 -5.87 -10.49
N ASP A 26 5.56 -7.16 -10.67
CA ASP A 26 6.19 -8.00 -9.65
C ASP A 26 7.64 -7.56 -9.41
N GLY A 27 8.11 -7.65 -8.18
CA GLY A 27 9.44 -7.23 -7.78
C GLY A 27 9.67 -5.71 -7.84
N GLN A 28 8.60 -4.92 -7.86
CA GLN A 28 8.64 -3.45 -7.89
C GLN A 28 7.78 -2.83 -6.80
N ILE A 29 8.16 -1.62 -6.40
CA ILE A 29 7.36 -0.74 -5.55
C ILE A 29 6.77 0.36 -6.43
N THR A 30 5.44 0.37 -6.55
CA THR A 30 4.68 1.43 -7.25
C THR A 30 4.05 2.36 -6.22
N GLY A 31 4.38 3.64 -6.27
CA GLY A 31 3.81 4.68 -5.41
C GLY A 31 2.62 5.36 -6.07
N LEU A 32 1.47 5.37 -5.42
CA LEU A 32 0.36 6.25 -5.78
C LEU A 32 0.54 7.57 -5.03
N LEU A 33 1.02 8.59 -5.71
CA LEU A 33 1.33 9.91 -5.16
C LEU A 33 0.20 10.89 -5.50
N GLY A 34 -0.16 11.76 -4.58
CA GLY A 34 -1.15 12.81 -4.84
C GLY A 34 -1.63 13.48 -3.55
N PRO A 35 -2.30 14.64 -3.66
CA PRO A 35 -2.85 15.33 -2.50
C PRO A 35 -3.96 14.53 -1.81
N ASN A 36 -4.37 15.00 -0.63
CA ASN A 36 -5.52 14.43 0.06
C ASN A 36 -6.79 14.63 -0.80
N GLY A 37 -7.63 13.58 -0.86
CA GLY A 37 -8.82 13.62 -1.70
C GLY A 37 -8.59 13.29 -3.19
N ALA A 38 -7.35 13.10 -3.66
CA ALA A 38 -7.05 12.79 -5.07
C ALA A 38 -7.60 11.44 -5.57
N GLY A 39 -8.09 10.56 -4.68
CA GLY A 39 -8.64 9.25 -5.05
C GLY A 39 -7.74 8.06 -4.74
N LYS A 40 -6.55 8.25 -4.15
CA LYS A 40 -5.56 7.17 -3.83
C LYS A 40 -6.16 6.03 -3.01
N THR A 41 -6.68 6.34 -1.81
CA THR A 41 -7.32 5.35 -0.93
C THR A 41 -8.53 4.68 -1.58
N THR A 42 -9.32 5.42 -2.37
CA THR A 42 -10.47 4.85 -3.11
C THR A 42 -9.97 3.86 -4.16
N THR A 43 -8.90 4.20 -4.88
CA THR A 43 -8.26 3.30 -5.85
C THR A 43 -7.76 2.04 -5.16
N LEU A 44 -7.00 2.14 -4.06
CA LEU A 44 -6.56 0.97 -3.29
C LEU A 44 -7.75 0.11 -2.83
N ARG A 45 -8.83 0.71 -2.31
CA ARG A 45 -10.03 -0.02 -1.87
C ARG A 45 -10.72 -0.79 -2.99
N MET A 46 -10.65 -0.30 -4.22
CA MET A 46 -11.12 -1.05 -5.39
C MET A 46 -10.19 -2.24 -5.70
N LEU A 47 -8.86 -2.07 -5.62
CA LEU A 47 -7.90 -3.15 -5.86
C LEU A 47 -8.12 -4.33 -4.90
N TYR A 48 -8.30 -4.10 -3.60
CA TYR A 48 -8.53 -5.21 -2.66
C TYR A 48 -10.01 -5.58 -2.46
N SER A 49 -10.86 -5.25 -3.43
CA SER A 49 -12.27 -5.66 -3.48
C SER A 49 -13.09 -5.27 -2.24
N LEU A 50 -12.79 -4.11 -1.63
CA LEU A 50 -13.64 -3.50 -0.61
C LEU A 50 -14.73 -2.65 -1.25
N LEU A 51 -14.42 -2.04 -2.40
CA LEU A 51 -15.36 -1.26 -3.20
C LEU A 51 -15.36 -1.80 -4.64
N PRO A 52 -16.52 -2.06 -5.26
CA PRO A 52 -16.57 -2.32 -6.69
C PRO A 52 -16.33 -1.00 -7.45
N PRO A 53 -15.55 -0.98 -8.53
CA PRO A 53 -15.52 0.14 -9.45
C PRO A 53 -16.87 0.32 -10.13
N ASP A 54 -17.22 1.55 -10.49
CA ASP A 54 -18.42 1.85 -11.27
C ASP A 54 -18.21 1.59 -12.78
N ALA A 55 -16.94 1.75 -13.23
CA ALA A 55 -16.47 1.39 -14.56
C ALA A 55 -14.97 1.06 -14.54
N GLY A 56 -14.48 0.47 -15.63
CA GLY A 56 -13.10 0.02 -15.76
C GLY A 56 -12.90 -1.43 -15.36
N SER A 57 -11.64 -1.87 -15.39
CA SER A 57 -11.29 -3.25 -15.05
C SER A 57 -10.07 -3.33 -14.13
N ILE A 58 -10.02 -4.38 -13.31
CA ILE A 58 -8.89 -4.71 -12.43
C ILE A 58 -8.50 -6.16 -12.68
N ARG A 59 -7.20 -6.41 -12.78
CA ARG A 59 -6.63 -7.75 -12.75
C ARG A 59 -5.49 -7.80 -11.74
N ILE A 60 -5.53 -8.78 -10.84
CA ILE A 60 -4.49 -9.05 -9.84
C ILE A 60 -4.03 -10.48 -10.06
N ASP A 61 -2.78 -10.62 -10.49
CA ASP A 61 -2.21 -11.92 -10.89
C ASP A 61 -3.10 -12.65 -11.92
N GLY A 62 -3.69 -11.88 -12.86
CA GLY A 62 -4.60 -12.37 -13.87
C GLY A 62 -6.05 -12.63 -13.40
N ILE A 63 -6.34 -12.49 -12.10
CA ILE A 63 -7.66 -12.70 -11.52
C ILE A 63 -8.44 -11.38 -11.50
N ASP A 64 -9.69 -11.45 -11.93
CA ASP A 64 -10.64 -10.36 -11.88
C ASP A 64 -11.33 -10.33 -10.50
N PRO A 65 -11.10 -9.29 -9.66
CA PRO A 65 -11.69 -9.22 -8.33
C PRO A 65 -13.21 -9.09 -8.30
N GLN A 66 -13.84 -8.69 -9.39
CA GLN A 66 -15.30 -8.65 -9.49
C GLN A 66 -15.90 -10.04 -9.71
N LYS A 67 -15.13 -10.97 -10.29
CA LYS A 67 -15.57 -12.35 -10.56
C LYS A 67 -15.20 -13.30 -9.42
N ASP A 68 -14.03 -13.10 -8.80
CA ASP A 68 -13.54 -13.96 -7.73
C ASP A 68 -12.82 -13.14 -6.65
N ALA A 69 -13.59 -12.36 -5.90
CA ALA A 69 -13.09 -11.52 -4.83
C ALA A 69 -12.38 -12.31 -3.72
N LEU A 70 -12.85 -13.53 -3.42
CA LEU A 70 -12.25 -14.35 -2.37
C LEU A 70 -10.84 -14.80 -2.76
N LYS A 71 -10.67 -15.27 -3.98
CA LYS A 71 -9.36 -15.69 -4.52
C LYS A 71 -8.37 -14.53 -4.55
N VAL A 72 -8.81 -13.32 -4.95
CA VAL A 72 -7.98 -12.12 -4.89
C VAL A 72 -7.58 -11.81 -3.44
N LYS A 73 -8.51 -11.82 -2.49
CA LYS A 73 -8.22 -11.55 -1.06
C LYS A 73 -7.23 -12.55 -0.46
N THR A 74 -7.21 -13.79 -0.92
CA THR A 74 -6.24 -14.78 -0.45
C THR A 74 -4.83 -14.57 -1.05
N SER A 75 -4.68 -13.82 -2.14
CA SER A 75 -3.39 -13.49 -2.77
C SER A 75 -2.84 -12.12 -2.38
N LEU A 76 -3.61 -11.31 -1.65
CA LEU A 76 -3.25 -9.95 -1.27
C LEU A 76 -2.93 -9.80 0.21
N GLY A 77 -1.83 -9.12 0.52
CA GLY A 77 -1.60 -8.56 1.84
C GLY A 77 -1.99 -7.08 1.85
N VAL A 78 -2.80 -6.66 2.81
CA VAL A 78 -3.29 -5.28 2.88
C VAL A 78 -2.97 -4.66 4.23
N VAL A 79 -2.36 -3.48 4.20
CA VAL A 79 -2.16 -2.61 5.37
C VAL A 79 -2.95 -1.32 5.13
N PRO A 80 -4.15 -1.18 5.70
CA PRO A 80 -4.93 0.04 5.59
C PRO A 80 -4.34 1.14 6.48
N ASP A 81 -4.66 2.40 6.18
CA ASP A 81 -4.25 3.56 6.98
C ASP A 81 -4.67 3.40 8.47
N ALA A 82 -5.93 3.09 8.72
CA ALA A 82 -6.39 2.68 10.06
C ALA A 82 -5.96 1.23 10.34
N ARG A 83 -4.73 1.03 10.81
CA ARG A 83 -4.07 -0.29 10.96
C ARG A 83 -4.87 -1.37 11.69
N GLY A 84 -5.89 -0.98 12.47
CA GLY A 84 -6.94 -1.86 13.01
C GLY A 84 -6.42 -3.04 13.83
N LEU A 85 -5.43 -2.83 14.71
CA LEU A 85 -4.97 -3.87 15.63
C LEU A 85 -5.95 -4.05 16.77
N TYR A 86 -6.15 -5.31 17.20
CA TYR A 86 -6.93 -5.64 18.39
C TYR A 86 -6.12 -5.33 19.64
N ALA A 87 -6.42 -4.21 20.31
CA ALA A 87 -5.64 -3.66 21.41
C ALA A 87 -5.42 -4.64 22.58
N ARG A 88 -6.41 -5.49 22.87
CA ARG A 88 -6.37 -6.47 23.96
C ARG A 88 -5.58 -7.74 23.63
N LEU A 89 -5.30 -7.99 22.35
CA LEU A 89 -4.48 -9.11 21.90
C LEU A 89 -2.99 -8.72 21.88
N THR A 90 -2.12 -9.71 22.10
CA THR A 90 -0.68 -9.55 21.85
C THR A 90 -0.41 -9.37 20.35
N ALA A 91 0.80 -8.96 19.98
CA ALA A 91 1.19 -8.91 18.57
C ALA A 91 1.10 -10.29 17.92
N ARG A 92 1.59 -11.34 18.61
CA ARG A 92 1.50 -12.75 18.17
C ARG A 92 0.04 -13.16 17.93
N GLU A 93 -0.86 -12.89 18.86
CA GLU A 93 -2.27 -13.20 18.74
C GLU A 93 -2.95 -12.44 17.60
N ASN A 94 -2.58 -11.16 17.38
CA ASN A 94 -3.06 -10.38 16.23
C ASN A 94 -2.67 -11.04 14.90
N ILE A 95 -1.42 -11.46 14.76
CA ILE A 95 -0.92 -12.13 13.55
C ILE A 95 -1.58 -13.50 13.39
N ALA A 96 -1.63 -14.30 14.47
CA ALA A 96 -2.22 -15.61 14.47
C ALA A 96 -3.73 -15.61 14.10
N TYR A 97 -4.47 -14.60 14.56
CA TYR A 97 -5.88 -14.44 14.21
C TYR A 97 -6.08 -14.32 12.69
N PHE A 98 -5.27 -13.50 12.01
CA PHE A 98 -5.35 -13.35 10.56
C PHE A 98 -4.86 -14.59 9.82
N GLY A 99 -3.81 -15.26 10.30
CA GLY A 99 -3.39 -16.54 9.74
C GLY A 99 -4.51 -17.57 9.77
N LYS A 100 -5.26 -17.66 10.90
CA LYS A 100 -6.42 -18.55 11.03
C LYS A 100 -7.56 -18.18 10.07
N LEU A 101 -7.82 -16.91 9.82
CA LEU A 101 -8.81 -16.46 8.83
C LEU A 101 -8.44 -16.92 7.41
N HIS A 102 -7.14 -17.07 7.11
CA HIS A 102 -6.63 -17.65 5.86
C HIS A 102 -6.52 -19.18 5.90
N GLY A 103 -7.07 -19.86 6.93
CA GLY A 103 -7.06 -21.31 7.04
C GLY A 103 -5.74 -21.91 7.52
N ILE A 104 -4.81 -21.10 8.01
CA ILE A 104 -3.49 -21.55 8.49
C ILE A 104 -3.59 -21.78 10.00
N SER A 105 -3.12 -22.92 10.49
CA SER A 105 -3.20 -23.27 11.92
C SER A 105 -2.06 -24.20 12.36
N GLY A 106 -1.95 -24.44 13.68
CA GLY A 106 -0.98 -25.34 14.26
C GLY A 106 0.48 -24.94 13.96
N ALA A 107 1.37 -25.90 13.88
CA ALA A 107 2.80 -25.70 13.73
C ALA A 107 3.18 -24.85 12.50
N VAL A 108 2.43 -24.93 11.41
CA VAL A 108 2.67 -24.10 10.21
C VAL A 108 2.48 -22.62 10.51
N LEU A 109 1.41 -22.28 11.27
CA LEU A 109 1.15 -20.90 11.66
C LEU A 109 2.26 -20.38 12.59
N ASP A 110 2.66 -21.19 13.58
CA ASP A 110 3.71 -20.80 14.52
C ASP A 110 5.04 -20.55 13.82
N GLN A 111 5.45 -21.44 12.90
CA GLN A 111 6.65 -21.27 12.08
C GLN A 111 6.61 -19.98 11.24
N ARG A 112 5.46 -19.65 10.63
CA ARG A 112 5.31 -18.41 9.85
C ARG A 112 5.40 -17.17 10.74
N ILE A 113 4.80 -17.21 11.92
CA ILE A 113 4.88 -16.10 12.87
C ILE A 113 6.32 -15.88 13.32
N ASP A 114 7.05 -16.97 13.64
CA ASP A 114 8.45 -16.88 14.06
C ASP A 114 9.33 -16.32 12.93
N ALA A 115 9.13 -16.77 11.69
CA ALA A 115 9.83 -16.20 10.52
C ALA A 115 9.54 -14.72 10.32
N LEU A 116 8.28 -14.30 10.49
CA LEU A 116 7.89 -12.88 10.43
C LEU A 116 8.46 -12.07 11.60
N CYS A 117 8.60 -12.69 12.78
CA CYS A 117 9.23 -12.06 13.93
C CYS A 117 10.68 -11.66 13.63
N GLU A 118 11.44 -12.55 12.99
CA GLU A 118 12.80 -12.27 12.51
C GLU A 118 12.82 -11.21 11.40
N GLN A 119 11.98 -11.40 10.38
CA GLN A 119 11.97 -10.56 9.18
C GLN A 119 11.61 -9.10 9.47
N LEU A 120 10.70 -8.87 10.43
CA LEU A 120 10.13 -7.56 10.77
C LEU A 120 10.58 -7.02 12.12
N ASP A 121 11.53 -7.72 12.78
CA ASP A 121 12.12 -7.30 14.05
C ASP A 121 11.04 -7.06 15.14
N LEU A 122 10.29 -8.13 15.48
CA LEU A 122 9.19 -8.07 16.44
C LEU A 122 9.56 -8.63 17.84
N HIS A 123 10.75 -9.19 18.03
CA HIS A 123 11.15 -9.97 19.21
C HIS A 123 10.85 -9.28 20.54
N GLU A 124 11.15 -7.97 20.65
CA GLU A 124 11.00 -7.23 21.89
C GLU A 124 9.54 -7.05 22.35
N PHE A 125 8.56 -7.19 21.41
CA PHE A 125 7.17 -6.88 21.70
C PHE A 125 6.15 -7.88 21.14
N ILE A 126 6.61 -9.00 20.55
CA ILE A 126 5.72 -10.01 19.93
C ILE A 126 4.67 -10.56 20.91
N ASP A 127 5.03 -10.74 22.17
CA ASP A 127 4.15 -11.29 23.21
C ASP A 127 3.52 -10.21 24.11
N ARG A 128 3.71 -8.91 23.76
CA ARG A 128 3.07 -7.80 24.44
C ARG A 128 1.73 -7.47 23.77
N ARG A 129 0.76 -7.01 24.59
CA ARG A 129 -0.51 -6.47 24.06
C ARG A 129 -0.25 -5.24 23.20
N THR A 130 -1.00 -5.10 22.10
CA THR A 130 -0.80 -3.99 21.17
C THR A 130 -1.36 -2.65 21.66
N GLU A 131 -2.06 -2.66 22.80
CA GLU A 131 -2.44 -1.44 23.51
C GLU A 131 -1.15 -0.65 23.93
N GLY A 132 -1.13 0.64 23.60
CA GLY A 132 0.05 1.49 23.88
C GLY A 132 1.25 1.32 22.95
N PHE A 133 1.15 0.54 21.89
CA PHE A 133 2.23 0.44 20.89
C PHE A 133 2.49 1.78 20.22
N SER A 134 3.79 2.08 19.96
CA SER A 134 4.19 3.16 19.08
C SER A 134 3.66 2.95 17.66
N GLN A 135 3.59 4.00 16.84
CA GLN A 135 3.18 3.87 15.44
C GLN A 135 4.10 2.92 14.66
N GLY A 136 5.43 2.96 14.93
CA GLY A 136 6.39 2.03 14.33
C GLY A 136 6.12 0.57 14.70
N GLN A 137 5.80 0.27 15.96
CA GLN A 137 5.41 -1.08 16.38
C GLN A 137 4.09 -1.51 15.71
N ARG A 138 3.11 -0.61 15.65
CA ARG A 138 1.80 -0.90 15.01
C ARG A 138 1.95 -1.25 13.53
N VAL A 139 2.77 -0.50 12.77
CA VAL A 139 2.95 -0.78 11.34
C VAL A 139 3.68 -2.10 11.11
N ARG A 140 4.66 -2.45 11.96
CA ARG A 140 5.36 -3.75 11.86
C ARG A 140 4.39 -4.92 12.10
N VAL A 141 3.53 -4.85 13.11
CA VAL A 141 2.51 -5.88 13.37
C VAL A 141 1.48 -5.94 12.24
N ALA A 142 1.06 -4.79 11.70
CA ALA A 142 0.14 -4.74 10.56
C ALA A 142 0.75 -5.37 9.29
N LEU A 143 2.05 -5.15 9.04
CA LEU A 143 2.79 -5.82 7.97
C LEU A 143 2.88 -7.33 8.20
N ALA A 144 3.23 -7.78 9.42
CA ALA A 144 3.28 -9.21 9.74
C ALA A 144 1.92 -9.88 9.53
N ARG A 145 0.84 -9.22 9.94
CA ARG A 145 -0.53 -9.67 9.73
C ARG A 145 -0.88 -9.77 8.23
N ALA A 146 -0.41 -8.82 7.43
CA ALA A 146 -0.62 -8.81 5.99
C ALA A 146 0.22 -9.86 5.25
N LEU A 147 1.33 -10.32 5.84
CA LEU A 147 2.28 -11.26 5.24
C LEU A 147 2.08 -12.71 5.70
N VAL A 148 1.33 -12.97 6.78
CA VAL A 148 1.25 -14.32 7.40
C VAL A 148 0.74 -15.42 6.47
N HIS A 149 -0.03 -15.07 5.45
CA HIS A 149 -0.51 -16.00 4.42
C HIS A 149 0.33 -16.02 3.14
N GLU A 150 1.52 -15.38 3.19
CA GLU A 150 2.53 -15.36 2.09
C GLU A 150 1.96 -14.81 0.77
N PRO A 151 1.33 -13.63 0.75
CA PRO A 151 0.80 -13.03 -0.46
C PRO A 151 1.95 -12.59 -1.38
N LYS A 152 1.75 -12.65 -2.70
CA LYS A 152 2.70 -12.09 -3.68
C LYS A 152 2.59 -10.58 -3.80
N THR A 153 1.41 -10.04 -3.54
CA THR A 153 1.09 -8.63 -3.74
C THR A 153 0.73 -7.96 -2.42
N LEU A 154 1.31 -6.78 -2.16
CA LEU A 154 1.06 -5.97 -0.98
C LEU A 154 0.46 -4.62 -1.38
N LEU A 155 -0.60 -4.23 -0.68
CA LEU A 155 -1.24 -2.92 -0.80
C LEU A 155 -1.15 -2.18 0.53
N LEU A 156 -0.54 -1.00 0.54
CA LEU A 156 -0.25 -0.23 1.74
C LEU A 156 -0.86 1.17 1.59
N ASP A 157 -1.79 1.52 2.46
CA ASP A 157 -2.42 2.85 2.44
C ASP A 157 -1.76 3.74 3.50
N GLU A 158 -1.03 4.77 3.06
CA GLU A 158 -0.28 5.73 3.89
C GLU A 158 0.57 5.03 5.00
N PRO A 159 1.44 4.05 4.66
CA PRO A 159 2.06 3.18 5.67
C PRO A 159 3.00 3.92 6.63
N SER A 160 3.58 5.03 6.23
CA SER A 160 4.50 5.87 7.01
C SER A 160 3.82 6.98 7.80
N ASN A 161 2.50 7.17 7.62
CA ASN A 161 1.77 8.22 8.30
C ASN A 161 1.92 8.12 9.83
N GLY A 162 2.38 9.23 10.45
CA GLY A 162 2.61 9.34 11.89
C GLY A 162 3.84 8.59 12.41
N LEU A 163 4.74 8.13 11.54
CA LEU A 163 6.02 7.55 11.94
C LEU A 163 7.07 8.64 12.20
N ASP A 164 7.94 8.39 13.18
CA ASP A 164 9.17 9.13 13.34
C ASP A 164 10.22 8.73 12.28
N VAL A 165 11.31 9.49 12.18
CA VAL A 165 12.38 9.30 11.18
C VAL A 165 12.97 7.88 11.24
N MET A 166 13.20 7.34 12.44
CA MET A 166 13.81 6.01 12.59
C MET A 166 12.86 4.91 12.18
N SER A 167 11.58 5.02 12.56
CA SER A 167 10.52 4.09 12.16
C SER A 167 10.27 4.12 10.64
N THR A 168 10.31 5.31 10.02
CA THR A 168 10.20 5.46 8.56
C THR A 168 11.37 4.78 7.84
N ARG A 169 12.62 4.96 8.32
CA ARG A 169 13.79 4.28 7.76
C ARG A 169 13.68 2.75 7.89
N ALA A 170 13.23 2.26 9.04
CA ALA A 170 13.03 0.84 9.26
C ALA A 170 11.96 0.28 8.34
N LEU A 171 10.82 0.94 8.18
CA LEU A 171 9.76 0.57 7.24
C LEU A 171 10.30 0.50 5.81
N ARG A 172 11.03 1.53 5.37
CA ARG A 172 11.65 1.56 4.03
C ARG A 172 12.56 0.35 3.81
N ALA A 173 13.44 0.03 4.76
CA ALA A 173 14.33 -1.11 4.67
C ALA A 173 13.56 -2.44 4.57
N MET A 174 12.43 -2.58 5.30
CA MET A 174 11.55 -3.74 5.21
C MET A 174 10.91 -3.87 3.82
N LEU A 175 10.35 -2.79 3.27
CA LEU A 175 9.71 -2.79 1.96
C LEU A 175 10.72 -3.08 0.84
N LEU A 176 11.95 -2.56 0.92
CA LEU A 176 13.02 -2.89 -0.03
C LEU A 176 13.41 -4.39 0.00
N ARG A 177 13.44 -5.01 1.19
CA ARG A 177 13.68 -6.45 1.30
C ARG A 177 12.53 -7.27 0.69
N LEU A 178 11.28 -6.87 0.92
CA LEU A 178 10.10 -7.51 0.33
C LEU A 178 10.10 -7.39 -1.19
N ARG A 179 10.45 -6.20 -1.73
CA ARG A 179 10.66 -5.99 -3.16
C ARG A 179 11.71 -6.93 -3.72
N ALA A 180 12.88 -7.03 -3.07
CA ALA A 180 13.97 -7.90 -3.49
C ALA A 180 13.58 -9.40 -3.43
N ALA A 181 12.63 -9.77 -2.57
CA ALA A 181 12.03 -11.11 -2.52
C ALA A 181 10.98 -11.35 -3.62
N GLY A 182 10.73 -10.37 -4.49
CA GLY A 182 9.84 -10.51 -5.65
C GLY A 182 8.40 -10.06 -5.43
N HIS A 183 8.07 -9.47 -4.27
CA HIS A 183 6.71 -8.95 -4.04
C HIS A 183 6.38 -7.79 -4.97
N CYS A 184 5.14 -7.78 -5.49
CA CYS A 184 4.52 -6.60 -6.08
C CYS A 184 3.99 -5.72 -4.94
N ILE A 185 4.48 -4.49 -4.82
CA ILE A 185 4.10 -3.59 -3.73
C ILE A 185 3.48 -2.33 -4.32
N VAL A 186 2.26 -1.99 -3.90
CA VAL A 186 1.64 -0.71 -4.21
C VAL A 186 1.42 0.03 -2.89
N LEU A 187 1.90 1.25 -2.79
CA LEU A 187 1.66 2.10 -1.63
C LEU A 187 1.06 3.44 -2.05
N SER A 188 0.14 3.96 -1.23
CA SER A 188 -0.29 5.35 -1.34
C SER A 188 0.52 6.22 -0.41
N THR A 189 0.84 7.42 -0.82
CA THR A 189 1.42 8.45 0.04
C THR A 189 1.20 9.84 -0.56
N HIS A 190 1.30 10.84 0.27
CA HIS A 190 1.37 12.25 -0.12
C HIS A 190 2.79 12.83 0.14
N ILE A 191 3.73 11.99 0.62
CA ILE A 191 5.08 12.39 1.00
C ILE A 191 6.05 12.10 -0.14
N MET A 192 6.50 13.14 -0.82
CA MET A 192 7.32 13.07 -2.03
C MET A 192 8.69 12.41 -1.80
N GLN A 193 9.33 12.76 -0.66
CA GLN A 193 10.63 12.20 -0.27
C GLN A 193 10.60 10.68 -0.06
N GLU A 194 9.44 10.12 0.32
CA GLU A 194 9.27 8.67 0.44
C GLU A 194 9.23 8.02 -0.93
N VAL A 195 8.46 8.58 -1.82
CA VAL A 195 8.30 8.07 -3.18
C VAL A 195 9.63 8.08 -3.92
N ALA A 196 10.35 9.21 -3.86
CA ALA A 196 11.67 9.36 -4.48
C ALA A 196 12.71 8.35 -3.99
N ALA A 197 12.63 7.97 -2.70
CA ALA A 197 13.61 7.09 -2.07
C ALA A 197 13.24 5.60 -2.11
N LEU A 198 11.99 5.26 -2.43
CA LEU A 198 11.46 3.90 -2.26
C LEU A 198 10.86 3.31 -3.54
N CYS A 199 10.19 4.15 -4.38
CA CYS A 199 9.41 3.66 -5.49
C CYS A 199 10.23 3.50 -6.77
N ASP A 200 10.05 2.37 -7.45
CA ASP A 200 10.61 2.13 -8.79
C ASP A 200 9.74 2.83 -9.86
N ARG A 201 8.43 2.95 -9.57
CA ARG A 201 7.46 3.64 -10.44
C ARG A 201 6.52 4.50 -9.59
N ILE A 202 6.16 5.66 -10.12
CA ILE A 202 5.33 6.66 -9.47
C ILE A 202 4.14 6.97 -10.37
N VAL A 203 2.94 6.79 -9.84
CA VAL A 203 1.67 7.17 -10.47
C VAL A 203 1.15 8.39 -9.74
N ILE A 204 1.18 9.54 -10.38
CA ILE A 204 0.65 10.79 -9.82
C ILE A 204 -0.85 10.86 -10.08
N ILE A 205 -1.63 10.90 -9.00
CA ILE A 205 -3.10 11.00 -9.07
C ILE A 205 -3.51 12.38 -8.56
N ALA A 206 -4.24 13.12 -9.40
CA ALA A 206 -4.83 14.41 -9.06
C ALA A 206 -6.27 14.43 -9.55
N ASP A 207 -7.21 14.95 -8.77
CA ASP A 207 -8.64 15.07 -9.12
C ASP A 207 -9.26 13.78 -9.69
N GLY A 208 -8.85 12.63 -9.20
CA GLY A 208 -9.36 11.32 -9.62
C GLY A 208 -8.89 10.83 -10.98
N VAL A 209 -7.84 11.44 -11.56
CA VAL A 209 -7.20 10.98 -12.80
C VAL A 209 -5.70 10.77 -12.61
N VAL A 210 -5.08 9.97 -13.47
CA VAL A 210 -3.62 9.86 -13.54
C VAL A 210 -3.10 11.09 -14.29
N ALA A 211 -2.39 11.96 -13.59
CA ALA A 211 -1.74 13.14 -14.18
C ALA A 211 -0.41 12.78 -14.86
N ALA A 212 0.34 11.84 -14.27
CA ALA A 212 1.58 11.30 -14.84
C ALA A 212 1.89 9.93 -14.26
N ASP A 213 2.69 9.13 -14.99
CA ASP A 213 3.11 7.79 -14.60
C ASP A 213 4.51 7.52 -15.16
N GLY A 214 5.49 7.24 -14.29
CA GLY A 214 6.88 7.00 -14.69
C GLY A 214 7.80 6.74 -13.50
N THR A 215 9.09 6.59 -13.80
CA THR A 215 10.15 6.66 -12.79
C THR A 215 10.36 8.11 -12.33
N ALA A 216 11.04 8.33 -11.21
CA ALA A 216 11.34 9.67 -10.74
C ALA A 216 12.11 10.50 -11.81
N ASP A 217 13.01 9.87 -12.57
CA ASP A 217 13.76 10.52 -13.64
C ASP A 217 12.88 10.89 -14.83
N GLU A 218 12.00 9.98 -15.26
CA GLU A 218 11.04 10.24 -16.35
C GLU A 218 10.11 11.39 -16.01
N LEU A 219 9.60 11.46 -14.76
CA LEU A 219 8.72 12.53 -14.32
C LEU A 219 9.43 13.88 -14.27
N ARG A 220 10.68 13.93 -13.79
CA ARG A 220 11.51 15.16 -13.84
C ARG A 220 11.76 15.62 -15.28
N GLN A 221 12.07 14.69 -16.16
CA GLN A 221 12.29 14.99 -17.58
C GLN A 221 11.00 15.49 -18.26
N GLN A 222 9.86 14.86 -17.99
CA GLN A 222 8.56 15.25 -18.52
C GLN A 222 8.17 16.68 -18.09
N ALA A 223 8.47 17.04 -16.85
CA ALA A 223 8.22 18.37 -16.33
C ALA A 223 9.32 19.39 -16.68
N GLY A 224 10.49 18.96 -17.16
CA GLY A 224 11.61 19.85 -17.50
C GLY A 224 12.31 20.47 -16.29
N VAL A 225 12.29 19.78 -15.13
CA VAL A 225 12.84 20.26 -13.86
C VAL A 225 13.79 19.25 -13.23
N SER A 226 14.63 19.71 -12.27
CA SER A 226 15.61 18.85 -11.57
C SER A 226 15.02 18.14 -10.33
N GLU A 227 14.09 18.78 -9.65
CA GLU A 227 13.52 18.29 -8.41
C GLU A 227 12.16 17.61 -8.65
N LEU A 228 11.91 16.49 -7.93
CA LEU A 228 10.66 15.75 -8.07
C LEU A 228 9.46 16.54 -7.50
N GLU A 229 9.69 17.40 -6.51
CA GLU A 229 8.68 18.28 -5.93
C GLU A 229 8.18 19.29 -6.97
N ASP A 230 9.09 19.92 -7.71
CA ASP A 230 8.75 20.84 -8.79
C ASP A 230 8.04 20.10 -9.94
N ALA A 231 8.50 18.88 -10.27
CA ALA A 231 7.84 18.05 -11.27
C ALA A 231 6.40 17.73 -10.89
N PHE A 232 6.17 17.38 -9.64
CA PHE A 232 4.83 17.09 -9.13
C PHE A 232 3.91 18.30 -9.28
N VAL A 233 4.33 19.50 -8.83
CA VAL A 233 3.54 20.73 -8.93
C VAL A 233 3.16 21.03 -10.39
N GLN A 234 4.10 20.92 -11.32
CA GLN A 234 3.85 21.16 -12.74
C GLN A 234 2.90 20.11 -13.35
N LEU A 235 3.09 18.83 -13.03
CA LEU A 235 2.30 17.74 -13.60
C LEU A 235 0.87 17.71 -13.11
N ILE A 236 0.58 18.18 -11.88
CA ILE A 236 -0.81 18.31 -11.40
C ILE A 236 -1.49 19.60 -11.87
N GLY A 237 -0.74 20.56 -12.43
CA GLY A 237 -1.31 21.76 -13.07
C GLY A 237 -1.92 22.79 -12.13
N SER A 238 -1.62 22.78 -10.83
CA SER A 238 -2.18 23.76 -9.89
C SER A 238 -1.21 24.10 -8.75
N GLU A 239 -0.86 25.38 -8.61
CA GLU A 239 -0.33 25.92 -7.34
C GLU A 239 -1.37 25.89 -6.21
N GLU A 240 -2.66 25.78 -6.52
CA GLU A 240 -3.77 25.78 -5.57
C GLU A 240 -3.96 24.46 -4.79
N GLY A 241 -3.45 23.34 -5.29
CA GLY A 241 -3.56 22.03 -4.63
C GLY A 241 -2.67 21.85 -3.39
N LEU A 242 -1.75 22.76 -3.11
CA LEU A 242 -0.81 22.70 -1.97
C LEU A 242 -1.30 23.46 -0.72
N LEU A 243 -2.39 24.19 -0.80
CA LEU A 243 -2.89 25.07 0.27
C LEU A 243 -4.22 24.60 0.91
N ALA A 244 -4.66 23.36 0.63
CA ALA A 244 -5.88 22.81 1.20
C ALA A 244 -5.61 21.73 2.25
#